data_ba701d4cf367f569d7ab21f4fd52057f
#
_entry.id   ba701d4cf367f569d7ab21f4fd52057f
#
_cell.length_a   1.000
_cell.length_b   1.000
_cell.length_c   1.000
_cell.angle_alpha   90.00
_cell.angle_beta   90.00
_cell.angle_gamma   90.00
#
_symmetry.space_group_name_H-M   'P 1'
#
loop_
_entity.id
_entity.type
_entity.pdbx_description
1 polymer ?
#
loop_
_entity_poly.entity_id
_entity_poly.type
_entity_poly.pdbx_seq_one_letter_code
_entity_poly.pdbx_strand_id
1 'polypeptide(L)'
;VQELVDIRLCDIQLGRHPKVTIHGKGAKTRSIPLRDDVVQHLKQYLALFHPEEHLFSEQHLFYVTRSRMKKRMTEDNVRQLVRKYGKQAREICKEVPENVHPHLFRHSWAMVLYQNGVDLTLISQWLGHSNLETTLIYAHADTELKRKALEKAVPDDSPLKEHLNAAHYKVSDEELLKRLCGLK
;
A
#
# COMPACT_ATOMS: atom_id res chain seq x y z
N VAL A 1 -4.53 10.44 6.04
CA VAL A 1 -3.76 11.13 7.10
C VAL A 1 -4.61 11.29 8.34
N GLN A 2 -5.88 11.70 8.21
CA GLN A 2 -6.79 11.86 9.33
C GLN A 2 -6.80 10.62 10.26
N GLU A 3 -7.04 9.44 9.70
CA GLU A 3 -7.04 8.17 10.45
C GLU A 3 -5.74 7.92 11.23
N LEU A 4 -4.59 8.36 10.70
CA LEU A 4 -3.29 8.22 11.37
C LEU A 4 -3.19 9.09 12.61
N VAL A 5 -3.60 10.36 12.51
CA VAL A 5 -3.50 11.30 13.63
C VAL A 5 -4.58 11.08 14.69
N ASP A 6 -5.63 10.34 14.35
CA ASP A 6 -6.71 9.95 15.26
C ASP A 6 -6.44 8.66 16.04
N ILE A 7 -5.36 7.90 15.71
CA ILE A 7 -5.01 6.69 16.48
C ILE A 7 -4.76 7.06 17.93
N ARG A 8 -5.40 6.32 18.84
CA ARG A 8 -5.22 6.42 20.29
C ARG A 8 -4.40 5.24 20.80
N LEU A 9 -3.89 5.35 22.01
CA LEU A 9 -3.16 4.25 22.66
C LEU A 9 -4.05 3.01 22.83
N CYS A 10 -5.34 3.17 23.16
CA CYS A 10 -6.29 2.08 23.28
C CYS A 10 -6.61 1.34 21.97
N ASP A 11 -6.27 1.92 20.82
CA ASP A 11 -6.44 1.28 19.52
C ASP A 11 -5.32 0.28 19.19
N ILE A 12 -4.27 0.24 20.02
CA ILE A 12 -3.06 -0.55 19.76
C ILE A 12 -3.07 -1.80 20.63
N GLN A 13 -2.89 -2.94 20.03
CA GLN A 13 -2.71 -4.23 20.70
C GLN A 13 -1.35 -4.82 20.30
N LEU A 14 -0.48 -5.03 21.30
CA LEU A 14 0.90 -5.54 21.09
C LEU A 14 1.08 -6.98 21.60
N GLY A 15 0.00 -7.71 21.87
CA GLY A 15 0.03 -9.09 22.35
C GLY A 15 0.41 -10.11 21.27
N ARG A 16 -0.06 -11.35 21.42
CA ARG A 16 0.25 -12.49 20.53
C ARG A 16 -0.08 -12.22 19.05
N HIS A 17 -1.09 -11.41 18.77
CA HIS A 17 -1.51 -11.01 17.42
C HIS A 17 -1.55 -9.48 17.35
N PRO A 18 -0.39 -8.84 17.13
CA PRO A 18 -0.30 -7.39 17.17
C PRO A 18 -1.10 -6.76 16.04
N LYS A 19 -1.91 -5.76 16.40
CA LYS A 19 -2.77 -5.05 15.46
C LYS A 19 -3.06 -3.63 15.92
N VAL A 20 -3.48 -2.79 15.00
CA VAL A 20 -4.04 -1.47 15.26
C VAL A 20 -5.48 -1.41 14.73
N THR A 21 -6.38 -0.83 15.51
CA THR A 21 -7.75 -0.56 15.11
C THR A 21 -7.83 0.85 14.53
N ILE A 22 -8.33 0.97 13.32
CA ILE A 22 -8.49 2.24 12.61
C ILE A 22 -9.97 2.60 12.57
N HIS A 23 -10.29 3.79 13.02
CA HIS A 23 -11.63 4.38 12.96
C HIS A 23 -11.75 5.24 11.70
N GLY A 24 -12.46 4.75 10.71
CA GLY A 24 -12.65 5.41 9.43
C GLY A 24 -13.92 6.27 9.38
N LYS A 25 -14.12 6.94 8.27
CA LYS A 25 -15.33 7.75 8.02
C LYS A 25 -16.60 6.89 8.06
N GLY A 26 -17.66 7.42 8.67
CA GLY A 26 -18.96 6.73 8.76
C GLY A 26 -18.99 5.60 9.80
N ALA A 27 -18.25 5.75 10.91
CA ALA A 27 -18.16 4.78 12.01
C ALA A 27 -17.66 3.38 11.58
N LYS A 28 -17.05 3.26 10.41
CA LYS A 28 -16.43 2.00 9.96
C LYS A 28 -15.11 1.80 10.67
N THR A 29 -14.98 0.67 11.36
CA THR A 29 -13.72 0.27 11.99
C THR A 29 -13.09 -0.88 11.23
N ARG A 30 -11.76 -0.92 11.19
CA ARG A 30 -10.99 -2.03 10.64
C ARG A 30 -9.74 -2.28 11.47
N SER A 31 -9.36 -3.54 11.57
CA SER A 31 -8.12 -3.94 12.25
C SER A 31 -7.05 -4.24 11.21
N ILE A 32 -5.89 -3.65 11.40
CA ILE A 32 -4.72 -3.86 10.54
C ILE A 32 -3.66 -4.61 11.35
N PRO A 33 -3.23 -5.81 10.91
CA PRO A 33 -2.15 -6.52 11.57
C PRO A 33 -0.84 -5.75 11.46
N LEU A 34 -0.03 -5.79 12.51
CA LEU A 34 1.27 -5.14 12.57
C LEU A 34 2.37 -6.18 12.38
N ARG A 35 3.35 -5.87 11.55
CA ARG A 35 4.56 -6.67 11.37
C ARG A 35 5.48 -6.50 12.58
N ASP A 36 6.35 -7.47 12.81
CA ASP A 36 7.25 -7.47 13.98
C ASP A 36 8.20 -6.27 14.02
N ASP A 37 8.70 -5.84 12.87
CA ASP A 37 9.54 -4.64 12.77
C ASP A 37 8.79 -3.36 13.18
N VAL A 38 7.53 -3.21 12.75
CA VAL A 38 6.65 -2.10 13.14
C VAL A 38 6.36 -2.15 14.63
N VAL A 39 6.12 -3.35 15.18
CA VAL A 39 5.88 -3.55 16.62
C VAL A 39 7.08 -3.11 17.45
N GLN A 40 8.31 -3.45 17.01
CA GLN A 40 9.53 -3.03 17.69
C GLN A 40 9.69 -1.50 17.69
N HIS A 41 9.51 -0.86 16.53
CA HIS A 41 9.57 0.60 16.46
C HIS A 41 8.48 1.26 17.30
N LEU A 42 7.27 0.70 17.31
CA LEU A 42 6.18 1.23 18.10
C LEU A 42 6.45 1.09 19.61
N LYS A 43 7.03 -0.03 20.07
CA LYS A 43 7.46 -0.19 21.45
C LYS A 43 8.50 0.85 21.86
N GLN A 44 9.49 1.09 21.01
CA GLN A 44 10.52 2.13 21.25
C GLN A 44 9.88 3.51 21.31
N TYR A 45 8.97 3.82 20.38
CA TYR A 45 8.24 5.08 20.37
C TYR A 45 7.42 5.27 21.66
N LEU A 46 6.67 4.25 22.09
CA LEU A 46 5.87 4.30 23.32
C LEU A 46 6.76 4.51 24.55
N ALA A 47 7.88 3.82 24.65
CA ALA A 47 8.82 3.99 25.76
C ALA A 47 9.41 5.41 25.84
N LEU A 48 9.64 6.07 24.68
CA LEU A 48 10.22 7.41 24.64
C LEU A 48 9.16 8.52 24.83
N PHE A 49 7.99 8.36 24.25
CA PHE A 49 6.99 9.44 24.18
C PHE A 49 5.79 9.23 25.11
N HIS A 50 5.56 7.99 25.56
CA HIS A 50 4.47 7.61 26.44
C HIS A 50 4.93 6.75 27.64
N PRO A 51 5.99 7.14 28.36
CA PRO A 51 6.58 6.28 29.41
C PRO A 51 5.66 6.00 30.58
N GLU A 52 4.71 6.90 30.85
CA GLU A 52 3.79 6.82 32.01
C GLU A 52 2.36 6.44 31.62
N GLU A 53 2.07 6.39 30.32
CA GLU A 53 0.72 6.11 29.84
C GLU A 53 0.49 4.61 29.65
N HIS A 54 -0.74 4.19 29.98
CA HIS A 54 -1.19 2.82 29.70
C HIS A 54 -1.79 2.72 28.30
N LEU A 55 -1.63 1.54 27.66
CA LEU A 55 -2.22 1.28 26.33
C LEU A 55 -3.76 1.36 26.31
N PHE A 56 -4.42 1.35 27.44
CA PHE A 56 -5.88 1.56 27.54
C PHE A 56 -6.29 3.02 27.56
N SER A 57 -5.34 3.94 27.50
CA SER A 57 -5.60 5.38 27.49
C SER A 57 -6.18 5.85 26.15
N GLU A 58 -7.11 6.78 26.22
CA GLU A 58 -7.66 7.47 25.04
C GLU A 58 -6.75 8.57 24.49
N GLN A 59 -5.54 8.72 25.02
CA GLN A 59 -4.57 9.66 24.50
C GLN A 59 -4.18 9.31 23.06
N HIS A 60 -3.96 10.35 22.25
CA HIS A 60 -3.52 10.16 20.87
C HIS A 60 -2.08 9.63 20.83
N LEU A 61 -1.84 8.63 19.98
CA LEU A 61 -0.53 8.06 19.78
C LEU A 61 0.47 9.14 19.33
N PHE A 62 0.07 9.94 18.34
CA PHE A 62 0.90 11.01 17.79
C PHE A 62 0.43 12.38 18.30
N TYR A 63 1.31 13.07 19.00
CA TYR A 63 1.03 14.37 19.59
C TYR A 63 2.15 15.37 19.33
N VAL A 64 1.84 16.62 19.52
CA VAL A 64 2.80 17.74 19.61
C VAL A 64 2.71 18.37 20.97
N THR A 65 3.83 18.75 21.56
CA THR A 65 3.86 19.49 22.82
C THR A 65 3.79 20.98 22.53
N ARG A 66 2.73 21.62 23.02
CA ARG A 66 2.55 23.08 22.94
C ARG A 66 2.16 23.61 24.31
N SER A 67 2.90 24.59 24.80
CA SER A 67 2.68 25.17 26.14
C SER A 67 2.63 24.09 27.25
N ARG A 68 3.56 23.13 27.22
CA ARG A 68 3.65 21.97 28.13
C ARG A 68 2.46 21.00 28.10
N MET A 69 1.53 21.16 27.15
CA MET A 69 0.40 20.23 26.98
C MET A 69 0.58 19.38 25.73
N LYS A 70 0.27 18.09 25.85
CA LYS A 70 0.18 17.16 24.72
C LYS A 70 -1.11 17.45 23.94
N LYS A 71 -0.99 17.80 22.66
CA LYS A 71 -2.12 17.99 21.75
C LYS A 71 -2.00 17.05 20.59
N ARG A 72 -3.11 16.51 20.11
CA ARG A 72 -3.16 15.67 18.90
C ARG A 72 -2.38 16.34 17.75
N MET A 73 -1.57 15.57 17.07
CA MET A 73 -0.89 16.02 15.86
C MET A 73 -1.91 16.37 14.77
N THR A 74 -1.67 17.40 13.99
CA THR A 74 -2.52 17.77 12.86
C THR A 74 -2.10 17.05 11.60
N GLU A 75 -2.99 16.95 10.62
CA GLU A 75 -2.65 16.42 9.31
C GLU A 75 -1.52 17.21 8.64
N ASP A 76 -1.47 18.52 8.84
CA ASP A 76 -0.41 19.37 8.27
C ASP A 76 0.94 19.09 8.92
N ASN A 77 0.99 18.79 10.21
CA ASN A 77 2.23 18.35 10.84
C ASN A 77 2.77 17.08 10.15
N VAL A 78 1.90 16.10 9.88
CA VAL A 78 2.30 14.87 9.16
C VAL A 78 2.78 15.20 7.75
N ARG A 79 2.05 16.05 6.99
CA ARG A 79 2.47 16.46 5.63
C ARG A 79 3.82 17.15 5.64
N GLN A 80 4.07 18.04 6.62
CA GLN A 80 5.36 18.74 6.76
C GLN A 80 6.50 17.77 7.09
N LEU A 81 6.29 16.83 8.02
CA LEU A 81 7.27 15.80 8.35
C LEU A 81 7.62 14.94 7.13
N VAL A 82 6.59 14.46 6.41
CA VAL A 82 6.78 13.64 5.21
C VAL A 82 7.56 14.41 4.14
N ARG A 83 7.24 15.68 3.89
CA ARG A 83 7.98 16.53 2.95
C ARG A 83 9.43 16.75 3.38
N LYS A 84 9.65 17.02 4.67
CA LYS A 84 11.00 17.23 5.22
C LYS A 84 11.87 16.00 4.98
N TYR A 85 11.42 14.84 5.42
CA TYR A 85 12.20 13.61 5.29
C TYR A 85 12.27 13.11 3.83
N GLY A 86 11.25 13.36 3.02
CA GLY A 86 11.30 13.09 1.58
C GLY A 86 12.41 13.87 0.87
N LYS A 87 12.59 15.15 1.20
CA LYS A 87 13.70 15.96 0.69
C LYS A 87 15.07 15.40 1.10
N GLN A 88 15.23 15.06 2.38
CA GLN A 88 16.48 14.48 2.89
C GLN A 88 16.78 13.12 2.23
N ALA A 89 15.77 12.27 2.08
CA ALA A 89 15.93 10.99 1.39
C ALA A 89 16.34 11.16 -0.07
N ARG A 90 15.82 12.19 -0.77
CA ARG A 90 16.21 12.50 -2.15
C ARG A 90 17.65 13.01 -2.29
N GLU A 91 18.20 13.61 -1.27
CA GLU A 91 19.63 13.98 -1.27
C GLU A 91 20.53 12.74 -1.34
N ILE A 92 20.10 11.63 -0.69
CA ILE A 92 20.80 10.35 -0.65
C ILE A 92 20.46 9.50 -1.88
N CYS A 93 19.18 9.43 -2.26
CA CYS A 93 18.69 8.61 -3.36
C CYS A 93 17.85 9.45 -4.34
N LYS A 94 18.36 9.65 -5.54
CA LYS A 94 17.71 10.49 -6.59
C LYS A 94 16.42 9.88 -7.15
N GLU A 95 16.18 8.58 -6.94
CA GLU A 95 14.94 7.90 -7.33
C GLU A 95 13.73 8.30 -6.47
N VAL A 96 13.99 8.87 -5.28
CA VAL A 96 12.92 9.41 -4.44
C VAL A 96 12.23 10.57 -5.15
N PRO A 97 10.90 10.56 -5.33
CA PRO A 97 10.17 11.64 -5.98
C PRO A 97 10.40 13.00 -5.30
N GLU A 98 10.34 14.08 -6.09
CA GLU A 98 10.49 15.45 -5.55
C GLU A 98 9.40 15.83 -4.56
N ASN A 99 8.18 15.41 -4.86
CA ASN A 99 7.01 15.72 -4.04
C ASN A 99 6.52 14.47 -3.31
N VAL A 100 7.18 14.14 -2.20
CA VAL A 100 6.72 13.06 -1.32
C VAL A 100 5.55 13.52 -0.48
N HIS A 101 4.45 12.78 -0.51
CA HIS A 101 3.23 13.08 0.24
C HIS A 101 2.58 11.79 0.77
N PRO A 102 1.71 11.85 1.79
CA PRO A 102 1.16 10.64 2.43
C PRO A 102 0.43 9.67 1.49
N HIS A 103 -0.25 10.18 0.45
CA HIS A 103 -0.92 9.31 -0.53
C HIS A 103 0.06 8.49 -1.37
N LEU A 104 1.28 8.98 -1.59
CA LEU A 104 2.31 8.23 -2.28
C LEU A 104 2.63 6.92 -1.54
N PHE A 105 2.82 6.99 -0.21
CA PHE A 105 3.05 5.78 0.60
C PHE A 105 1.89 4.80 0.52
N ARG A 106 0.66 5.31 0.54
CA ARG A 106 -0.54 4.48 0.42
C ARG A 106 -0.57 3.74 -0.92
N HIS A 107 -0.30 4.46 -2.03
CA HIS A 107 -0.27 3.87 -3.37
C HIS A 107 0.89 2.88 -3.51
N SER A 108 2.10 3.27 -3.10
CA SER A 108 3.28 2.39 -3.18
C SER A 108 3.07 1.10 -2.38
N TRP A 109 2.51 1.20 -1.16
CA TRP A 109 2.24 0.02 -0.35
C TRP A 109 1.16 -0.88 -0.96
N ALA A 110 0.10 -0.30 -1.51
CA ALA A 110 -0.92 -1.06 -2.22
C ALA A 110 -0.33 -1.81 -3.43
N MET A 111 0.55 -1.17 -4.20
CA MET A 111 1.25 -1.82 -5.31
C MET A 111 2.15 -2.96 -4.84
N VAL A 112 2.93 -2.74 -3.77
CA VAL A 112 3.78 -3.80 -3.20
C VAL A 112 2.94 -5.00 -2.76
N LEU A 113 1.83 -4.78 -2.07
CA LEU A 113 0.93 -5.86 -1.66
C LEU A 113 0.37 -6.61 -2.86
N TYR A 114 -0.10 -5.89 -3.87
CA TYR A 114 -0.65 -6.47 -5.09
C TYR A 114 0.39 -7.28 -5.86
N GLN A 115 1.60 -6.76 -6.03
CA GLN A 115 2.71 -7.43 -6.71
C GLN A 115 3.19 -8.69 -5.97
N ASN A 116 2.99 -8.75 -4.66
CA ASN A 116 3.24 -9.94 -3.86
C ASN A 116 2.04 -10.91 -3.78
N GLY A 117 1.02 -10.71 -4.62
CA GLY A 117 -0.09 -11.64 -4.78
C GLY A 117 -1.18 -11.52 -3.71
N VAL A 118 -1.22 -10.42 -2.97
CA VAL A 118 -2.32 -10.16 -2.02
C VAL A 118 -3.58 -9.81 -2.81
N ASP A 119 -4.69 -10.44 -2.45
CA ASP A 119 -5.98 -10.22 -3.11
C ASP A 119 -6.43 -8.76 -3.05
N LEU A 120 -6.95 -8.24 -4.17
CA LEU A 120 -7.41 -6.84 -4.28
C LEU A 120 -8.53 -6.48 -3.30
N THR A 121 -9.39 -7.44 -2.97
CA THR A 121 -10.46 -7.25 -2.00
C THR A 121 -9.88 -7.01 -0.61
N LEU A 122 -8.86 -7.78 -0.24
CA LEU A 122 -8.16 -7.63 1.04
C LEU A 122 -7.41 -6.29 1.10
N ILE A 123 -6.72 -5.92 0.02
CA ILE A 123 -6.07 -4.60 -0.09
C ILE A 123 -7.10 -3.48 0.07
N SER A 124 -8.24 -3.58 -0.61
CA SER A 124 -9.33 -2.61 -0.51
C SER A 124 -9.85 -2.45 0.92
N GLN A 125 -10.04 -3.57 1.64
CA GLN A 125 -10.46 -3.57 3.03
C GLN A 125 -9.43 -2.89 3.94
N TRP A 126 -8.14 -3.21 3.81
CA TRP A 126 -7.07 -2.60 4.60
C TRP A 126 -6.91 -1.12 4.33
N LEU A 127 -7.04 -0.71 3.07
CA LEU A 127 -7.03 0.70 2.69
C LEU A 127 -8.31 1.44 3.11
N GLY A 128 -9.40 0.72 3.38
CA GLY A 128 -10.71 1.30 3.72
C GLY A 128 -11.35 2.01 2.52
N HIS A 129 -11.16 1.47 1.30
CA HIS A 129 -11.87 1.95 0.14
C HIS A 129 -13.35 1.57 0.24
N SER A 130 -14.24 2.52 0.01
CA SER A 130 -15.68 2.29 -0.02
C SER A 130 -16.13 1.57 -1.29
N ASN A 131 -15.35 1.71 -2.37
CA ASN A 131 -15.58 1.07 -3.65
C ASN A 131 -14.31 0.33 -4.10
N LEU A 132 -14.46 -0.92 -4.55
CA LEU A 132 -13.36 -1.75 -5.07
C LEU A 132 -12.74 -1.14 -6.34
N GLU A 133 -13.51 -0.40 -7.15
CA GLU A 133 -13.02 0.28 -8.35
C GLU A 133 -11.79 1.16 -8.07
N THR A 134 -11.75 1.83 -6.92
CA THR A 134 -10.59 2.63 -6.52
C THR A 134 -9.33 1.79 -6.29
N THR A 135 -9.48 0.48 -6.09
CA THR A 135 -8.36 -0.46 -5.91
C THR A 135 -7.98 -1.12 -7.25
N LEU A 136 -8.90 -1.20 -8.21
CA LEU A 136 -8.65 -1.77 -9.54
C LEU A 136 -7.58 -0.99 -10.34
N ILE A 137 -7.33 0.27 -10.00
CA ILE A 137 -6.24 1.05 -10.61
C ILE A 137 -4.89 0.34 -10.49
N TYR A 138 -4.67 -0.42 -9.40
CA TYR A 138 -3.44 -1.18 -9.19
C TYR A 138 -3.34 -2.37 -10.15
N ALA A 139 -4.45 -3.06 -10.41
CA ALA A 139 -4.50 -4.15 -11.38
C ALA A 139 -4.29 -3.66 -12.82
N HIS A 140 -4.74 -2.45 -13.13
CA HIS A 140 -4.52 -1.86 -14.47
C HIS A 140 -3.08 -1.39 -14.67
N ALA A 141 -2.41 -0.95 -13.62
CA ALA A 141 -1.06 -0.41 -13.70
C ALA A 141 0.02 -1.48 -13.89
N ASP A 142 -0.25 -2.74 -13.50
CA ASP A 142 0.77 -3.79 -13.51
C ASP A 142 0.64 -4.73 -14.72
N THR A 143 1.41 -4.41 -15.78
CA THR A 143 1.51 -5.26 -16.98
C THR A 143 2.34 -6.51 -16.75
N GLU A 144 3.29 -6.48 -15.83
CA GLU A 144 4.17 -7.62 -15.53
C GLU A 144 3.42 -8.75 -14.81
N LEU A 145 2.53 -8.43 -13.87
CA LEU A 145 1.66 -9.43 -13.25
C LEU A 145 0.70 -10.05 -14.26
N LYS A 146 0.18 -9.26 -15.22
CA LYS A 146 -0.65 -9.78 -16.32
C LYS A 146 0.14 -10.77 -17.17
N ARG A 147 1.39 -10.44 -17.52
CA ARG A 147 2.28 -11.32 -18.26
C ARG A 147 2.53 -12.63 -17.51
N LYS A 148 2.90 -12.56 -16.22
CA LYS A 148 3.10 -13.74 -15.38
C LYS A 148 1.84 -14.60 -15.22
N ALA A 149 0.66 -13.97 -15.14
CA ALA A 149 -0.61 -14.69 -15.09
C ALA A 149 -0.88 -15.45 -16.38
N LEU A 150 -0.61 -14.84 -17.54
CA LEU A 150 -0.69 -15.52 -18.85
C LEU A 150 0.30 -16.68 -18.95
N GLU A 151 1.53 -16.52 -18.51
CA GLU A 151 2.53 -17.57 -18.48
C GLU A 151 2.10 -18.77 -17.60
N LYS A 152 1.48 -18.50 -16.44
CA LYS A 152 0.93 -19.55 -15.56
C LYS A 152 -0.32 -20.22 -16.11
N ALA A 153 -1.12 -19.50 -16.89
CA ALA A 153 -2.35 -20.03 -17.48
C ALA A 153 -2.08 -21.01 -18.64
N VAL A 154 -0.88 -20.97 -19.23
CA VAL A 154 -0.46 -21.91 -20.27
C VAL A 154 0.37 -23.01 -19.61
N PRO A 155 -0.16 -24.24 -19.45
CA PRO A 155 0.59 -25.36 -18.88
C PRO A 155 1.86 -25.63 -19.68
N ASP A 156 2.91 -26.12 -19.00
CA ASP A 156 4.20 -26.39 -19.65
C ASP A 156 4.14 -27.47 -20.72
N ASP A 157 3.16 -28.36 -20.64
CA ASP A 157 2.86 -29.46 -21.56
C ASP A 157 1.81 -29.11 -22.62
N SER A 158 1.39 -27.84 -22.69
CA SER A 158 0.40 -27.41 -23.67
C SER A 158 0.98 -27.47 -25.09
N PRO A 159 0.29 -28.11 -26.05
CA PRO A 159 0.69 -28.12 -27.46
C PRO A 159 0.82 -26.71 -28.06
N LEU A 160 0.12 -25.73 -27.48
CA LEU A 160 0.20 -24.33 -27.87
C LEU A 160 1.57 -23.71 -27.56
N LYS A 161 2.30 -24.23 -26.54
CA LYS A 161 3.61 -23.70 -26.16
C LYS A 161 4.68 -24.00 -27.19
N GLU A 162 4.63 -25.16 -27.83
CA GLU A 162 5.52 -25.51 -28.96
C GLU A 162 5.31 -24.54 -30.15
N HIS A 163 4.08 -24.17 -30.43
CA HIS A 163 3.75 -23.22 -31.49
C HIS A 163 4.10 -21.76 -31.12
N LEU A 164 3.97 -21.38 -29.83
CA LEU A 164 4.32 -20.02 -29.37
C LEU A 164 5.83 -19.79 -29.26
N ASN A 165 6.60 -20.85 -28.96
CA ASN A 165 8.06 -20.81 -28.89
C ASN A 165 8.73 -21.05 -30.25
N ALA A 166 8.00 -21.51 -31.26
CA ALA A 166 8.52 -21.62 -32.63
C ALA A 166 8.78 -20.19 -33.14
N ALA A 167 10.05 -19.82 -33.21
CA ALA A 167 10.56 -18.52 -33.65
C ALA A 167 10.19 -18.12 -35.11
N HIS A 168 9.20 -18.75 -35.72
CA HIS A 168 8.82 -18.62 -37.10
C HIS A 168 7.31 -18.56 -37.35
N TYR A 169 6.58 -17.74 -36.58
CA TYR A 169 5.31 -17.29 -37.14
C TYR A 169 5.58 -16.10 -38.08
N LYS A 170 6.12 -16.37 -39.24
CA LYS A 170 6.04 -15.45 -40.37
C LYS A 170 4.63 -15.65 -40.93
N VAL A 171 3.69 -14.82 -40.53
CA VAL A 171 2.46 -14.66 -41.31
C VAL A 171 2.87 -13.97 -42.60
N SER A 172 3.17 -14.77 -43.61
CA SER A 172 3.57 -14.29 -44.92
C SER A 172 2.37 -13.92 -45.82
N ASP A 173 1.17 -14.10 -45.27
CA ASP A 173 -0.08 -13.82 -45.98
C ASP A 173 -0.65 -12.47 -45.53
N GLU A 174 -0.34 -11.44 -46.30
CA GLU A 174 -0.77 -10.07 -46.08
C GLU A 174 -2.31 -9.91 -46.13
N GLU A 175 -2.98 -10.76 -46.90
CA GLU A 175 -4.44 -10.80 -47.01
C GLU A 175 -5.08 -11.37 -45.74
N LEU A 176 -4.47 -12.41 -45.17
CA LEU A 176 -4.91 -12.98 -43.88
C LEU A 176 -4.73 -11.98 -42.75
N LEU A 177 -3.62 -11.26 -42.72
CA LEU A 177 -3.38 -10.19 -41.75
C LEU A 177 -4.42 -9.07 -41.87
N LYS A 178 -4.75 -8.62 -43.07
CA LYS A 178 -5.80 -7.60 -43.30
C LYS A 178 -7.15 -8.08 -42.81
N ARG A 179 -7.54 -9.32 -43.04
CA ARG A 179 -8.79 -9.91 -42.54
C ARG A 179 -8.83 -10.04 -41.04
N LEU A 180 -7.74 -10.47 -40.39
CA LEU A 180 -7.64 -10.58 -38.93
C LEU A 180 -7.67 -9.20 -38.25
N CYS A 181 -7.13 -8.17 -38.88
CA CYS A 181 -7.17 -6.80 -38.38
C CYS A 181 -8.47 -6.03 -38.75
N GLY A 182 -9.41 -6.67 -39.42
CA GLY A 182 -10.68 -6.02 -39.85
C GLY A 182 -10.48 -4.94 -40.93
N LEU A 183 -9.32 -4.92 -41.59
CA LEU A 183 -9.04 -4.01 -42.69
C LEU A 183 -9.51 -4.67 -44.02
N LYS A 184 -10.41 -3.97 -44.73
CA LYS A 184 -10.84 -4.33 -46.06
C LYS A 184 -9.81 -3.93 -47.10
#